data_14d1e454a82ae5f2fdd705fd1d0836f0
#
_entry.id   14d1e454a82ae5f2fdd705fd1d0836f0
#
_cell.length_a   1.000
_cell.length_b   1.000
_cell.length_c   1.000
_cell.angle_alpha   90.00
_cell.angle_beta   90.00
_cell.angle_gamma   90.00
#
_symmetry.space_group_name_H-M   'P 1'
#
loop_
_entity.id
_entity.type
_entity.pdbx_description
1 polymer ?
#
loop_
_entity_poly.entity_id
_entity_poly.type
_entity_poly.pdbx_seq_one_letter_code
_entity_poly.pdbx_strand_id
1 'polypeptide(L)'
;SIHRTSGLSRHNVLNLCTFFIRQIRPELRPVDPDPAALIAPCDGYLTAWPIQGDTVLPVKQSRYTIPSLLGSDEAARPYAGGLCLVFRLCAEHYHHYCYLDDGVKGDNRFLPGRLHTVRPIALEQLPVFIQNCREYTRLDTAHFGPVTQVEVGALLVGRIHNLHGAGPIRR
;
A
#
# COMPACT_ATOMS: atom_id res chain seq x y z
N SER A 1 -4.36 25.53 3.06
CA SER A 1 -4.59 25.98 1.69
C SER A 1 -5.00 24.74 0.89
N ILE A 2 -6.30 24.59 0.62
CA ILE A 2 -6.86 23.49 -0.17
C ILE A 2 -6.40 23.75 -1.61
N HIS A 3 -5.41 22.99 -2.06
CA HIS A 3 -4.97 23.07 -3.43
C HIS A 3 -6.14 22.69 -4.35
N ARG A 4 -6.49 23.61 -5.21
CA ARG A 4 -7.55 23.45 -6.22
C ARG A 4 -7.28 22.17 -7.01
N THR A 5 -8.15 21.20 -6.87
CA THR A 5 -8.27 20.07 -7.79
C THR A 5 -8.66 20.63 -9.15
N SER A 6 -7.65 20.93 -9.96
CA SER A 6 -7.85 21.51 -11.29
C SER A 6 -8.50 20.45 -12.19
N GLY A 7 -9.75 20.65 -12.50
CA GLY A 7 -10.49 19.84 -13.47
C GLY A 7 -11.78 19.21 -12.97
N LEU A 8 -12.01 19.11 -11.67
CA LEU A 8 -13.32 18.75 -11.13
C LEU A 8 -14.05 20.04 -10.74
N SER A 9 -15.13 20.34 -11.44
CA SER A 9 -16.09 21.34 -10.99
C SER A 9 -16.64 20.89 -9.63
N ARG A 10 -16.85 21.83 -8.70
CA ARG A 10 -17.48 21.55 -7.39
C ARG A 10 -18.81 20.79 -7.50
N HIS A 11 -19.46 20.84 -8.64
CA HIS A 11 -20.74 20.14 -8.92
C HIS A 11 -20.56 18.65 -9.22
N ASN A 12 -19.35 18.17 -9.53
CA ASN A 12 -19.12 16.77 -9.88
C ASN A 12 -18.61 15.90 -8.71
N VAL A 13 -18.32 16.49 -7.56
CA VAL A 13 -17.98 15.73 -6.35
C VAL A 13 -19.27 15.49 -5.57
N LEU A 14 -20.13 14.62 -6.10
CA LEU A 14 -21.45 14.37 -5.50
C LEU A 14 -21.41 13.46 -4.28
N ASN A 15 -20.30 12.73 -4.07
CA ASN A 15 -20.16 11.84 -2.93
C ASN A 15 -18.68 11.55 -2.60
N LEU A 16 -18.45 11.01 -1.40
CA LEU A 16 -17.13 10.65 -0.91
C LEU A 16 -16.40 9.66 -1.83
N CYS A 17 -17.12 8.73 -2.43
CA CYS A 17 -16.52 7.74 -3.33
C CYS A 17 -15.94 8.40 -4.59
N THR A 18 -16.67 9.32 -5.21
CA THR A 18 -16.18 10.07 -6.38
C THR A 18 -14.93 10.90 -6.05
N PHE A 19 -14.90 11.49 -4.85
CA PHE A 19 -13.70 12.20 -4.39
C PHE A 19 -12.52 11.25 -4.22
N PHE A 20 -12.75 10.08 -3.66
CA PHE A 20 -11.72 9.09 -3.35
C PHE A 20 -11.03 8.52 -4.61
N ILE A 21 -11.82 8.22 -5.65
CA ILE A 21 -11.33 7.67 -6.92
C ILE A 21 -11.01 8.74 -7.97
N ARG A 22 -10.99 10.03 -7.59
CA ARG A 22 -10.70 11.13 -8.52
C ARG A 22 -9.36 10.92 -9.21
N GLN A 23 -9.29 11.30 -10.46
CA GLN A 23 -8.03 11.40 -11.19
C GLN A 23 -7.53 12.84 -11.17
N ILE A 24 -6.23 13.01 -11.06
CA ILE A 24 -5.56 14.30 -11.21
C ILE A 24 -4.78 14.30 -12.52
N ARG A 25 -4.51 15.49 -13.02
CA ARG A 25 -3.70 15.63 -14.23
C ARG A 25 -2.27 15.18 -13.96
N PRO A 26 -1.65 14.39 -14.87
CA PRO A 26 -0.30 13.84 -14.67
C PRO A 26 0.76 14.91 -14.36
N GLU A 27 0.61 16.10 -14.94
CA GLU A 27 1.55 17.22 -14.73
C GLU A 27 1.62 17.70 -13.29
N LEU A 28 0.62 17.37 -12.48
CA LEU A 28 0.58 17.71 -11.04
C LEU A 28 1.31 16.68 -10.16
N ARG A 29 1.76 15.59 -10.75
CA ARG A 29 2.56 14.55 -10.11
C ARG A 29 3.71 14.14 -11.01
N PRO A 30 4.68 15.05 -11.26
CA PRO A 30 5.84 14.73 -12.08
C PRO A 30 6.65 13.63 -11.38
N VAL A 31 7.07 12.65 -12.17
CA VAL A 31 7.97 11.58 -11.72
C VAL A 31 9.40 12.06 -11.95
N ASP A 32 10.28 11.85 -10.97
CA ASP A 32 11.69 12.16 -11.12
C ASP A 32 12.28 11.28 -12.25
N PRO A 33 12.92 11.87 -13.28
CA PRO A 33 13.48 11.12 -14.39
C PRO A 33 14.77 10.36 -14.04
N ASP A 34 15.42 10.67 -12.92
CA ASP A 34 16.65 9.99 -12.51
C ASP A 34 16.36 8.52 -12.15
N PRO A 35 16.94 7.54 -12.88
CA PRO A 35 16.73 6.12 -12.57
C PRO A 35 17.30 5.69 -11.22
N ALA A 36 18.24 6.43 -10.64
CA ALA A 36 18.79 6.16 -9.31
C ALA A 36 17.90 6.69 -8.18
N ALA A 37 16.89 7.51 -8.48
CA ALA A 37 15.96 8.02 -7.50
C ALA A 37 14.83 7.04 -7.24
N LEU A 38 14.71 6.54 -6.01
CA LEU A 38 13.56 5.79 -5.56
C LEU A 38 12.37 6.76 -5.37
N ILE A 39 11.41 6.69 -6.26
CA ILE A 39 10.21 7.55 -6.19
C ILE A 39 9.20 7.04 -5.17
N ALA A 40 8.43 7.96 -4.58
CA ALA A 40 7.28 7.59 -3.76
C ALA A 40 6.16 7.05 -4.67
N PRO A 41 5.67 5.81 -4.42
CA PRO A 41 4.63 5.23 -5.28
C PRO A 41 3.28 5.89 -5.12
N CYS A 42 3.02 6.60 -4.03
CA CYS A 42 1.74 7.26 -3.74
C CYS A 42 1.92 8.45 -2.80
N ASP A 43 0.88 9.26 -2.69
CA ASP A 43 0.76 10.27 -1.64
C ASP A 43 0.72 9.58 -0.26
N GLY A 44 1.03 10.31 0.81
CA GLY A 44 0.87 9.84 2.19
C GLY A 44 1.99 10.22 3.12
N TYR A 45 1.85 9.78 4.36
CA TYR A 45 2.91 9.90 5.35
C TYR A 45 3.80 8.67 5.30
N LEU A 46 5.09 8.89 5.09
CA LEU A 46 6.09 7.82 5.00
C LEU A 46 6.72 7.53 6.35
N THR A 47 6.79 6.25 6.68
CA THR A 47 7.61 5.73 7.77
C THR A 47 8.48 4.59 7.24
N ALA A 48 9.75 4.57 7.59
CA ALA A 48 10.71 3.54 7.20
C ALA A 48 11.06 2.65 8.39
N TRP A 49 11.08 1.34 8.18
CA TRP A 49 11.39 0.34 9.19
C TRP A 49 12.46 -0.62 8.67
N PRO A 50 13.63 -0.72 9.31
CA PRO A 50 14.58 -1.79 9.03
C PRO A 50 13.95 -3.15 9.30
N ILE A 51 14.13 -4.10 8.39
CA ILE A 51 13.60 -5.46 8.53
C ILE A 51 14.65 -6.32 9.23
N GLN A 52 14.42 -6.59 10.51
CA GLN A 52 15.18 -7.53 11.32
C GLN A 52 14.30 -8.72 11.69
N GLY A 53 14.85 -9.80 12.24
CA GLY A 53 14.13 -11.05 12.44
C GLY A 53 12.80 -10.94 13.21
N ASP A 54 12.70 -10.02 14.14
CA ASP A 54 11.54 -9.79 15.01
C ASP A 54 10.82 -8.46 14.74
N THR A 55 11.14 -7.78 13.64
CA THR A 55 10.54 -6.48 13.32
C THR A 55 9.01 -6.58 13.22
N VAL A 56 8.33 -5.79 14.04
CA VAL A 56 6.87 -5.67 14.06
C VAL A 56 6.45 -4.32 13.51
N LEU A 57 5.73 -4.36 12.41
CA LEU A 57 5.23 -3.19 11.70
C LEU A 57 3.85 -2.80 12.23
N PRO A 58 3.67 -1.60 12.79
CA PRO A 58 2.34 -1.09 13.09
C PRO A 58 1.68 -0.57 11.81
N VAL A 59 0.70 -1.31 11.31
CA VAL A 59 -0.08 -0.91 10.13
C VAL A 59 -1.55 -0.78 10.55
N LYS A 60 -2.05 0.45 10.54
CA LYS A 60 -3.39 0.78 11.07
C LYS A 60 -3.52 0.37 12.55
N GLN A 61 -4.51 -0.44 12.89
CA GLN A 61 -4.73 -0.96 14.24
C GLN A 61 -4.12 -2.36 14.43
N SER A 62 -3.34 -2.83 13.45
CA SER A 62 -2.76 -4.18 13.44
C SER A 62 -1.25 -4.12 13.54
N ARG A 63 -0.68 -5.22 14.01
CA ARG A 63 0.76 -5.43 14.06
C ARG A 63 1.12 -6.61 13.16
N TYR A 64 2.08 -6.43 12.28
CA TYR A 64 2.53 -7.46 11.35
C TYR A 64 4.03 -7.67 11.48
N THR A 65 4.46 -8.92 11.48
CA THR A 65 5.79 -9.29 11.02
C THR A 65 5.78 -9.39 9.50
N ILE A 66 6.93 -9.33 8.84
CA ILE A 66 6.99 -9.48 7.38
C ILE A 66 6.37 -10.81 6.91
N PRO A 67 6.69 -11.97 7.56
CA PRO A 67 6.00 -13.22 7.24
C PRO A 67 4.47 -13.15 7.38
N SER A 68 3.98 -12.57 8.46
CA SER A 68 2.53 -12.44 8.65
C SER A 68 1.88 -11.47 7.66
N LEU A 69 2.61 -10.43 7.23
CA LEU A 69 2.14 -9.47 6.23
C LEU A 69 2.00 -10.14 4.85
N LEU A 70 2.96 -10.98 4.46
CA LEU A 70 2.98 -11.70 3.19
C LEU A 70 2.30 -13.08 3.25
N GLY A 71 1.91 -13.54 4.44
CA GLY A 71 1.27 -14.83 4.64
C GLY A 71 2.19 -16.05 4.42
N SER A 72 3.52 -15.83 4.35
CA SER A 72 4.51 -16.87 4.04
C SER A 72 5.90 -16.45 4.52
N ASP A 73 6.58 -17.35 5.24
CA ASP A 73 7.98 -17.18 5.62
C ASP A 73 8.90 -17.17 4.40
N GLU A 74 8.59 -17.99 3.40
CA GLU A 74 9.37 -18.06 2.16
C GLU A 74 9.29 -16.75 1.38
N ALA A 75 8.09 -16.16 1.28
CA ALA A 75 7.89 -14.86 0.62
C ALA A 75 8.60 -13.72 1.37
N ALA A 76 8.78 -13.84 2.68
CA ALA A 76 9.44 -12.83 3.52
C ALA A 76 10.97 -12.89 3.47
N ARG A 77 11.52 -14.08 3.22
CA ARG A 77 12.97 -14.35 3.30
C ARG A 77 13.86 -13.39 2.50
N PRO A 78 13.50 -12.99 1.25
CA PRO A 78 14.34 -12.08 0.46
C PRO A 78 14.51 -10.68 1.07
N TYR A 79 13.67 -10.31 2.03
CA TYR A 79 13.65 -8.95 2.61
C TYR A 79 14.36 -8.85 3.96
N ALA A 80 14.94 -9.95 4.46
CA ALA A 80 15.74 -9.94 5.68
C ALA A 80 16.93 -8.98 5.55
N GLY A 81 17.10 -8.07 6.50
CA GLY A 81 18.11 -7.01 6.45
C GLY A 81 17.77 -5.84 5.51
N GLY A 82 16.61 -5.89 4.86
CA GLY A 82 16.12 -4.83 3.97
C GLY A 82 15.36 -3.72 4.72
N LEU A 83 14.53 -3.02 3.98
CA LEU A 83 13.77 -1.87 4.45
C LEU A 83 12.29 -2.01 4.09
N CYS A 84 11.42 -1.77 5.06
CA CYS A 84 9.99 -1.66 4.83
C CYS A 84 9.55 -0.19 4.86
N LEU A 85 9.00 0.29 3.76
CA LEU A 85 8.46 1.63 3.62
C LEU A 85 6.93 1.57 3.76
N VAL A 86 6.39 2.24 4.76
CA VAL A 86 4.95 2.29 5.03
C VAL A 86 4.41 3.65 4.64
N PHE A 87 3.56 3.70 3.63
CA PHE A 87 2.83 4.89 3.20
C PHE A 87 1.42 4.86 3.80
N ARG A 88 1.10 5.83 4.63
CA ARG A 88 -0.22 5.98 5.24
C ARG A 88 -1.01 7.08 4.56
N LEU A 89 -2.02 6.68 3.80
CA LEU A 89 -2.92 7.60 3.13
C LEU A 89 -4.08 8.00 4.05
N CYS A 90 -4.35 9.29 4.13
CA CYS A 90 -5.55 9.86 4.74
C CYS A 90 -6.58 10.20 3.65
N ALA A 91 -7.81 10.49 4.03
CA ALA A 91 -8.90 10.71 3.08
C ALA A 91 -8.63 11.83 2.06
N GLU A 92 -7.87 12.85 2.43
CA GLU A 92 -7.48 13.97 1.58
C GLU A 92 -6.42 13.65 0.53
N HIS A 93 -5.63 12.58 0.73
CA HIS A 93 -4.57 12.18 -0.19
C HIS A 93 -5.13 11.67 -1.52
N TYR A 94 -4.27 11.56 -2.51
CA TYR A 94 -4.58 10.95 -3.79
C TYR A 94 -4.44 9.44 -3.69
N HIS A 95 -5.54 8.70 -3.87
CA HIS A 95 -5.61 7.27 -3.63
C HIS A 95 -5.31 6.42 -4.88
N HIS A 96 -4.37 6.88 -5.68
CA HIS A 96 -3.79 6.08 -6.75
C HIS A 96 -2.30 5.93 -6.48
N TYR A 97 -1.73 4.87 -7.01
CA TYR A 97 -0.29 4.64 -6.93
C TYR A 97 0.31 4.40 -8.31
N CYS A 98 1.61 4.61 -8.42
CA CYS A 98 2.42 4.21 -9.56
C CYS A 98 3.44 3.15 -9.14
N TYR A 99 4.03 2.48 -10.11
CA TYR A 99 5.18 1.63 -9.81
C TYR A 99 6.40 2.50 -9.51
N LEU A 100 7.20 2.06 -8.54
CA LEU A 100 8.34 2.83 -8.04
C LEU A 100 9.54 2.80 -9.00
N ASP A 101 9.57 1.82 -9.93
CA ASP A 101 10.64 1.62 -10.90
C ASP A 101 10.12 0.86 -12.11
N ASP A 102 10.89 0.85 -13.18
CA ASP A 102 10.71 -0.06 -14.30
C ASP A 102 11.07 -1.49 -13.90
N GLY A 103 10.51 -2.47 -14.58
CA GLY A 103 10.80 -3.87 -14.28
C GLY A 103 9.71 -4.83 -14.72
N VAL A 104 9.58 -5.91 -13.96
CA VAL A 104 8.57 -6.94 -14.22
C VAL A 104 7.79 -7.20 -12.92
N LYS A 105 6.47 -7.15 -13.00
CA LYS A 105 5.61 -7.56 -11.90
C LYS A 105 5.17 -9.01 -12.03
N GLY A 106 5.07 -9.68 -10.90
CA GLY A 106 4.42 -10.98 -10.79
C GLY A 106 2.89 -10.87 -10.68
N ASP A 107 2.26 -12.00 -10.44
CA ASP A 107 0.82 -12.06 -10.19
C ASP A 107 0.46 -11.43 -8.84
N ASN A 108 -0.73 -10.86 -8.79
CA ASN A 108 -1.29 -10.34 -7.56
C ASN A 108 -1.73 -11.50 -6.65
N ARG A 109 -1.41 -11.39 -5.37
CA ARG A 109 -1.81 -12.36 -4.34
C ARG A 109 -2.69 -11.71 -3.30
N PHE A 110 -3.94 -12.13 -3.25
CA PHE A 110 -4.89 -11.65 -2.26
C PHE A 110 -4.84 -12.50 -0.98
N LEU A 111 -4.74 -11.82 0.16
CA LEU A 111 -4.83 -12.43 1.48
C LEU A 111 -6.09 -11.89 2.18
N PRO A 112 -7.08 -12.76 2.44
CA PRO A 112 -8.30 -12.33 3.10
C PRO A 112 -8.01 -11.83 4.50
N GLY A 113 -8.74 -10.80 4.92
CA GLY A 113 -8.73 -10.34 6.29
C GLY A 113 -9.38 -11.37 7.23
N ARG A 114 -8.94 -11.40 8.47
CA ARG A 114 -9.58 -12.15 9.54
C ARG A 114 -10.12 -11.16 10.57
N LEU A 115 -11.44 -11.07 10.65
CA LEU A 115 -12.11 -10.45 11.79
C LEU A 115 -12.21 -11.51 12.88
N HIS A 116 -11.38 -11.45 13.89
CA HIS A 116 -11.64 -12.18 15.12
C HIS A 116 -12.74 -11.39 15.84
N THR A 117 -13.99 -11.82 15.69
CA THR A 117 -15.10 -11.34 16.50
C THR A 117 -14.88 -11.82 17.92
N VAL A 118 -14.32 -10.96 18.74
CA VAL A 118 -14.23 -11.19 20.17
C VAL A 118 -15.42 -10.47 20.82
N ARG A 119 -16.13 -11.15 21.72
CA ARG A 119 -17.17 -10.52 22.52
C ARG A 119 -16.60 -9.29 23.23
N PRO A 120 -17.38 -8.21 23.47
CA PRO A 120 -16.88 -6.94 24.05
C PRO A 120 -16.03 -7.11 25.31
N ILE A 121 -16.33 -8.12 26.12
CA ILE A 121 -15.61 -8.41 27.37
C ILE A 121 -14.16 -8.90 27.17
N ALA A 122 -13.82 -9.39 25.96
CA ALA A 122 -12.47 -9.84 25.64
C ALA A 122 -11.60 -8.72 25.04
N LEU A 123 -12.19 -7.59 24.66
CA LEU A 123 -11.48 -6.44 24.11
C LEU A 123 -10.59 -5.73 25.14
N GLU A 124 -10.89 -5.88 26.43
CA GLU A 124 -10.13 -5.26 27.53
C GLU A 124 -8.88 -6.07 27.92
N GLN A 125 -8.78 -7.34 27.55
CA GLN A 125 -7.73 -8.22 28.05
C GLN A 125 -6.90 -8.94 26.97
N LEU A 126 -7.31 -8.90 25.69
CA LEU A 126 -6.57 -9.54 24.61
C LEU A 126 -6.33 -8.53 23.47
N PRO A 127 -5.10 -8.46 22.95
CA PRO A 127 -4.85 -7.67 21.74
C PRO A 127 -5.64 -8.29 20.57
N VAL A 128 -6.75 -7.62 20.20
CA VAL A 128 -7.56 -8.05 19.05
C VAL A 128 -6.77 -7.75 17.80
N PHE A 129 -6.16 -8.77 17.21
CA PHE A 129 -5.46 -8.66 15.94
C PHE A 129 -6.48 -8.69 14.81
N ILE A 130 -6.92 -7.53 14.39
CA ILE A 130 -7.67 -7.40 13.14
C ILE A 130 -6.67 -7.51 12.00
N GLN A 131 -6.66 -8.66 11.34
CA GLN A 131 -5.91 -8.78 10.09
C GLN A 131 -6.73 -8.19 8.96
N ASN A 132 -6.32 -7.04 8.46
CA ASN A 132 -6.96 -6.44 7.29
C ASN A 132 -6.74 -7.30 6.05
N CYS A 133 -7.74 -7.33 5.15
CA CYS A 133 -7.53 -7.87 3.82
C CYS A 133 -6.41 -7.08 3.14
N ARG A 134 -5.60 -7.76 2.38
CA ARG A 134 -4.47 -7.17 1.68
C ARG A 134 -4.18 -7.90 0.40
N GLU A 135 -3.65 -7.18 -0.54
CA GLU A 135 -3.15 -7.73 -1.78
C GLU A 135 -1.67 -7.36 -1.91
N TYR A 136 -0.87 -8.24 -2.45
CA TYR A 136 0.52 -7.93 -2.71
C TYR A 136 0.98 -8.47 -4.07
N THR A 137 1.99 -7.79 -4.60
CA THR A 137 2.64 -8.13 -5.87
C THR A 137 4.14 -8.00 -5.70
N ARG A 138 4.87 -9.01 -6.15
CA ARG A 138 6.32 -8.93 -6.26
C ARG A 138 6.70 -8.20 -7.55
N LEU A 139 7.62 -7.27 -7.41
CA LEU A 139 8.23 -6.50 -8.49
C LEU A 139 9.71 -6.87 -8.57
N ASP A 140 10.16 -7.35 -9.70
CA ASP A 140 11.59 -7.47 -9.99
C ASP A 140 12.00 -6.18 -10.71
N THR A 141 12.54 -5.23 -9.95
CA THR A 141 12.82 -3.86 -10.41
C THR A 141 14.17 -3.77 -11.09
N ALA A 142 14.31 -2.81 -12.00
CA ALA A 142 15.53 -2.64 -12.79
C ALA A 142 16.71 -2.13 -11.94
N HIS A 143 16.44 -1.27 -10.93
CA HIS A 143 17.50 -0.56 -10.21
C HIS A 143 17.56 -0.88 -8.71
N PHE A 144 16.46 -1.35 -8.10
CA PHE A 144 16.34 -1.53 -6.64
C PHE A 144 16.22 -2.99 -6.19
N GLY A 145 16.37 -3.95 -7.13
CA GLY A 145 16.23 -5.38 -6.83
C GLY A 145 14.79 -5.81 -6.56
N PRO A 146 14.57 -6.91 -5.84
CA PRO A 146 13.23 -7.40 -5.58
C PRO A 146 12.50 -6.51 -4.57
N VAL A 147 11.33 -6.03 -4.95
CA VAL A 147 10.43 -5.24 -4.10
C VAL A 147 9.08 -5.95 -4.02
N THR A 148 8.45 -5.96 -2.87
CA THR A 148 7.05 -6.36 -2.75
C THR A 148 6.21 -5.15 -2.38
N GLN A 149 5.27 -4.82 -3.25
CA GLN A 149 4.25 -3.83 -3.00
C GLN A 149 3.06 -4.50 -2.32
N VAL A 150 2.63 -3.94 -1.19
CA VAL A 150 1.51 -4.47 -0.39
C VAL A 150 0.48 -3.39 -0.19
N GLU A 151 -0.73 -3.62 -0.65
CA GLU A 151 -1.88 -2.75 -0.40
C GLU A 151 -2.71 -3.33 0.75
N VAL A 152 -2.83 -2.58 1.82
CA VAL A 152 -3.61 -2.99 2.99
C VAL A 152 -4.96 -2.30 2.98
N GLY A 153 -6.02 -3.07 2.79
CA GLY A 153 -7.40 -2.59 2.80
C GLY A 153 -7.80 -1.95 4.14
N ALA A 154 -8.83 -1.11 4.10
CA ALA A 154 -9.47 -0.55 5.29
C ALA A 154 -10.91 -1.06 5.39
N LEU A 155 -11.50 -0.94 6.58
CA LEU A 155 -12.89 -1.33 6.81
C LEU A 155 -13.87 -0.63 5.84
N LEU A 156 -13.53 0.58 5.41
CA LEU A 156 -14.33 1.39 4.48
C LEU A 156 -13.81 1.36 3.03
N VAL A 157 -12.68 0.71 2.76
CA VAL A 157 -12.13 0.53 1.40
C VAL A 157 -12.52 -0.88 0.95
N GLY A 158 -13.66 -0.99 0.30
CA GLY A 158 -14.25 -2.28 -0.05
C GLY A 158 -13.49 -3.05 -1.11
N ARG A 159 -12.68 -2.40 -1.95
CA ARG A 159 -11.89 -3.05 -3.00
C ARG A 159 -10.73 -2.16 -3.46
N ILE A 160 -9.59 -2.80 -3.67
CA ILE A 160 -8.45 -2.21 -4.37
C ILE A 160 -8.49 -2.74 -5.81
N HIS A 161 -8.34 -1.85 -6.78
CA HIS A 161 -8.32 -2.22 -8.19
C HIS A 161 -6.88 -2.15 -8.69
N ASN A 162 -6.27 -3.30 -8.84
CA ASN A 162 -4.92 -3.44 -9.37
C ASN A 162 -4.95 -3.90 -10.83
N LEU A 163 -3.90 -3.57 -11.59
CA LEU A 163 -3.67 -4.19 -12.88
C LEU A 163 -3.39 -5.67 -12.65
N HIS A 164 -4.21 -6.53 -13.27
CA HIS A 164 -4.08 -7.98 -13.13
C HIS A 164 -3.03 -8.55 -14.09
N GLY A 165 -2.46 -9.69 -13.68
CA GLY A 165 -1.49 -10.45 -14.44
C GLY A 165 -0.05 -9.99 -14.28
N ALA A 166 0.87 -10.92 -14.49
CA ALA A 166 2.30 -10.67 -14.55
C ALA A 166 2.67 -9.95 -15.86
N GLY A 167 3.70 -9.12 -15.83
CA GLY A 167 4.16 -8.46 -17.05
C GLY A 167 5.09 -7.26 -16.79
N PRO A 168 5.55 -6.63 -17.85
CA PRO A 168 6.40 -5.46 -17.74
C PRO A 168 5.66 -4.29 -17.10
N ILE A 169 6.39 -3.53 -16.27
CA ILE A 169 5.91 -2.31 -15.62
C ILE A 169 6.86 -1.16 -15.92
N ARG A 170 6.30 0.05 -15.87
CA ARG A 170 7.05 1.31 -15.97
C ARG A 170 6.61 2.25 -14.85
N ARG A 171 7.56 3.01 -14.36
CA ARG A 171 7.30 4.07 -13.38
C ARG A 171 6.72 5.33 -14.02
#